data_833aa3b8fd2a96d75cc32686489598f2
#
_entry.id   833aa3b8fd2a96d75cc32686489598f2
#
_cell.length_a   1.000
_cell.length_b   1.000
_cell.length_c   1.000
_cell.angle_alpha   90.00
_cell.angle_beta   90.00
_cell.angle_gamma   90.00
#
_symmetry.space_group_name_H-M   'P 1'
#
loop_
_entity.id
_entity.type
_entity.pdbx_description
1 polymer ?
#
loop_
_entity_poly.entity_id
_entity_poly.type
_entity_poly.pdbx_seq_one_letter_code
_entity_poly.pdbx_strand_id
1 'polypeptide(L)'
;KLQYDLDGTIDMGLKMLPETKSVYILNDFSSGNAELASRLKHKYRDLGVNIVYLTPNKYSTAQMLSKISAMPEKSFLLFANWNRDENQVVVRIHNLLNKIIDTCPKPIFTVNEKVLNYCALGGVVAQSERHGVAVGHLVEKILTGVTSPSSPVQISDTEKIVYFDRQRKYGLSLKPGQLEVQWRNIPKGIFISPYEWAAIIIGAIMILALMAYLTLMWN
;
A
#
# COMPACT_ATOMS: atom_id res chain seq x y z
N LYS A 1 3.45 -20.24 -5.43
CA LYS A 1 3.99 -19.80 -4.12
C LYS A 1 3.77 -18.30 -3.97
N LEU A 2 3.19 -17.86 -2.88
CA LEU A 2 3.15 -16.43 -2.53
C LEU A 2 4.57 -15.96 -2.17
N GLN A 3 5.03 -14.91 -2.83
CA GLN A 3 6.30 -14.26 -2.52
C GLN A 3 6.02 -12.84 -2.03
N TYR A 4 6.64 -12.48 -0.91
CA TYR A 4 6.56 -11.13 -0.36
C TYR A 4 7.67 -10.27 -0.97
N ASP A 5 7.28 -9.22 -1.69
CA ASP A 5 8.21 -8.26 -2.29
C ASP A 5 8.47 -7.07 -1.34
N LEU A 6 9.33 -7.32 -0.34
CA LEU A 6 9.76 -6.29 0.61
C LEU A 6 10.58 -5.20 -0.08
N ASP A 7 11.48 -5.57 -0.99
CA ASP A 7 12.29 -4.63 -1.76
C ASP A 7 11.42 -3.67 -2.57
N GLY A 8 10.52 -4.20 -3.39
CA GLY A 8 9.62 -3.38 -4.20
C GLY A 8 8.72 -2.48 -3.36
N THR A 9 8.30 -2.95 -2.18
CA THR A 9 7.49 -2.14 -1.25
C THR A 9 8.30 -1.01 -0.63
N ILE A 10 9.57 -1.27 -0.22
CA ILE A 10 10.46 -0.23 0.30
C ILE A 10 10.76 0.80 -0.80
N ASP A 11 11.13 0.35 -1.99
CA ASP A 11 11.44 1.22 -3.13
C ASP A 11 10.24 2.10 -3.50
N MET A 12 9.02 1.56 -3.46
CA MET A 12 7.78 2.33 -3.65
C MET A 12 7.58 3.35 -2.54
N GLY A 13 7.77 2.95 -1.27
CA GLY A 13 7.66 3.85 -0.12
C GLY A 13 8.67 5.01 -0.19
N LEU A 14 9.92 4.75 -0.59
CA LEU A 14 10.96 5.78 -0.77
C LEU A 14 10.64 6.74 -1.93
N LYS A 15 10.02 6.26 -3.01
CA LYS A 15 9.54 7.14 -4.09
C LYS A 15 8.40 8.05 -3.64
N MET A 16 7.51 7.57 -2.76
CA MET A 16 6.43 8.37 -2.21
C MET A 16 6.90 9.33 -1.11
N LEU A 17 7.94 8.96 -0.38
CA LEU A 17 8.49 9.65 0.78
C LEU A 17 10.01 9.82 0.62
N PRO A 18 10.49 10.67 -0.29
CA PRO A 18 11.92 10.74 -0.65
C PRO A 18 12.83 11.21 0.49
N GLU A 19 12.28 11.88 1.50
CA GLU A 19 13.04 12.31 2.69
C GLU A 19 13.21 11.24 3.76
N THR A 20 12.74 10.01 3.54
CA THR A 20 12.81 8.92 4.51
C THR A 20 14.27 8.61 4.91
N LYS A 21 14.51 8.54 6.23
CA LYS A 21 15.80 8.17 6.82
C LYS A 21 15.78 6.80 7.49
N SER A 22 14.58 6.30 7.83
CA SER A 22 14.46 5.00 8.50
C SER A 22 13.21 4.27 8.04
N VAL A 23 13.33 2.96 7.82
CA VAL A 23 12.22 2.05 7.55
C VAL A 23 12.13 1.02 8.66
N TYR A 24 11.00 0.98 9.34
CA TYR A 24 10.72 0.01 10.40
C TYR A 24 9.97 -1.17 9.79
N ILE A 25 10.52 -2.38 9.91
CA ILE A 25 9.95 -3.58 9.30
C ILE A 25 9.46 -4.52 10.40
N LEU A 26 8.15 -4.77 10.42
CA LEU A 26 7.54 -5.83 11.24
C LEU A 26 7.59 -7.13 10.44
N ASN A 27 8.41 -8.07 10.89
CA ASN A 27 8.49 -9.37 10.25
C ASN A 27 8.84 -10.45 11.27
N ASP A 28 8.02 -11.48 11.37
CA ASP A 28 8.24 -12.62 12.27
C ASP A 28 9.17 -13.70 11.70
N PHE A 29 9.70 -13.49 10.50
CA PHE A 29 10.58 -14.44 9.80
C PHE A 29 10.09 -15.90 9.77
N SER A 30 8.81 -16.12 9.99
CA SER A 30 8.19 -17.46 9.91
C SER A 30 8.44 -18.15 8.55
N SER A 31 8.83 -17.37 7.55
CA SER A 31 9.22 -17.82 6.21
C SER A 31 10.73 -17.93 5.95
N GLY A 32 11.57 -17.88 7.00
CA GLY A 32 12.96 -18.32 6.91
C GLY A 32 13.99 -17.35 6.30
N ASN A 33 13.85 -16.03 6.44
CA ASN A 33 14.67 -15.05 5.70
C ASN A 33 15.52 -14.10 6.56
N ALA A 34 16.37 -14.66 7.45
CA ALA A 34 17.43 -13.87 8.11
C ALA A 34 18.43 -13.27 7.08
N GLU A 35 18.73 -14.00 6.01
CA GLU A 35 19.58 -13.55 4.90
C GLU A 35 18.97 -12.35 4.16
N LEU A 36 17.68 -12.36 3.91
CA LEU A 36 16.95 -11.22 3.33
C LEU A 36 17.09 -9.96 4.21
N ALA A 37 17.01 -10.11 5.53
CA ALA A 37 17.16 -9.00 6.46
C ALA A 37 18.54 -8.35 6.36
N SER A 38 19.60 -9.15 6.26
CA SER A 38 20.96 -8.67 6.09
C SER A 38 21.15 -7.96 4.75
N ARG A 39 20.65 -8.55 3.68
CA ARG A 39 20.70 -7.99 2.32
C ARG A 39 19.97 -6.64 2.24
N LEU A 40 18.78 -6.52 2.79
CA LEU A 40 18.02 -5.26 2.81
C LEU A 40 18.76 -4.18 3.60
N LYS A 41 19.29 -4.50 4.78
CA LYS A 41 20.08 -3.55 5.57
C LYS A 41 21.28 -3.02 4.78
N HIS A 42 22.00 -3.89 4.07
CA HIS A 42 23.16 -3.49 3.28
C HIS A 42 22.75 -2.58 2.11
N LYS A 43 21.78 -3.03 1.31
CA LYS A 43 21.29 -2.29 0.13
C LYS A 43 20.85 -0.86 0.49
N TYR A 44 20.01 -0.72 1.51
CA TYR A 44 19.41 0.59 1.84
C TYR A 44 20.33 1.49 2.67
N ARG A 45 21.31 0.93 3.38
CA ARG A 45 22.36 1.72 4.03
C ARG A 45 23.16 2.53 3.02
N ASP A 46 23.46 1.96 1.86
CA ASP A 46 24.20 2.65 0.80
C ASP A 46 23.37 3.80 0.18
N LEU A 47 22.06 3.76 0.33
CA LEU A 47 21.12 4.84 -0.02
C LEU A 47 20.87 5.83 1.13
N GLY A 48 21.59 5.70 2.25
CA GLY A 48 21.43 6.55 3.45
C GLY A 48 20.14 6.27 4.24
N VAL A 49 19.52 5.10 4.05
CA VAL A 49 18.29 4.69 4.76
C VAL A 49 18.59 3.58 5.76
N ASN A 50 18.23 3.80 7.02
CA ASN A 50 18.39 2.82 8.07
C ASN A 50 17.22 1.84 8.12
N ILE A 51 17.50 0.53 8.06
CA ILE A 51 16.47 -0.52 8.19
C ILE A 51 16.46 -1.06 9.64
N VAL A 52 15.33 -0.86 10.31
CA VAL A 52 15.10 -1.31 11.68
C VAL A 52 14.13 -2.48 11.66
N TYR A 53 14.62 -3.69 12.02
CA TYR A 53 13.76 -4.86 12.15
C TYR A 53 13.16 -4.95 13.54
N LEU A 54 11.83 -5.02 13.61
CA LEU A 54 11.09 -5.38 14.80
C LEU A 54 10.62 -6.82 14.63
N THR A 55 11.23 -7.72 15.41
CA THR A 55 10.99 -9.16 15.30
C THR A 55 10.46 -9.73 16.61
N PRO A 56 9.58 -10.74 16.57
CA PRO A 56 9.04 -11.39 17.76
C PRO A 56 10.12 -12.10 18.62
N ASN A 57 11.29 -12.39 18.05
CA ASN A 57 12.40 -12.99 18.81
C ASN A 57 13.08 -11.99 19.76
N LYS A 58 12.75 -10.70 19.65
CA LYS A 58 13.38 -9.62 20.41
C LYS A 58 12.39 -8.74 21.16
N TYR A 59 11.13 -8.77 20.77
CA TYR A 59 10.14 -7.83 21.28
C TYR A 59 8.81 -8.49 21.53
N SER A 60 8.22 -8.22 22.70
CA SER A 60 6.81 -8.47 22.92
C SER A 60 5.96 -7.53 22.06
N THR A 61 4.68 -7.85 21.91
CA THR A 61 3.75 -6.98 21.19
C THR A 61 3.67 -5.57 21.80
N ALA A 62 3.74 -5.45 23.12
CA ALA A 62 3.74 -4.15 23.81
C ALA A 62 5.01 -3.34 23.52
N GLN A 63 6.18 -3.96 23.57
CA GLN A 63 7.44 -3.30 23.25
C GLN A 63 7.52 -2.89 21.79
N MET A 64 7.01 -3.72 20.87
CA MET A 64 6.91 -3.40 19.44
C MET A 64 6.04 -2.17 19.23
N LEU A 65 4.85 -2.10 19.84
CA LEU A 65 3.96 -0.93 19.74
C LEU A 65 4.62 0.33 20.31
N SER A 66 5.32 0.23 21.45
CA SER A 66 6.10 1.35 22.01
C SER A 66 7.18 1.87 21.04
N LYS A 67 7.87 0.97 20.33
CA LYS A 67 8.85 1.37 19.32
C LYS A 67 8.21 2.03 18.08
N ILE A 68 7.04 1.56 17.68
CA ILE A 68 6.28 2.16 16.58
C ILE A 68 5.82 3.57 16.94
N SER A 69 5.32 3.79 18.16
CA SER A 69 4.89 5.13 18.60
C SER A 69 6.03 6.13 18.65
N ALA A 70 7.25 5.67 18.92
CA ALA A 70 8.46 6.47 19.01
C ALA A 70 9.24 6.59 17.68
N MET A 71 8.63 6.21 16.55
CA MET A 71 9.29 6.29 15.25
C MET A 71 9.63 7.75 14.87
N PRO A 72 10.85 7.99 14.33
CA PRO A 72 11.27 9.31 13.88
C PRO A 72 10.36 9.90 12.81
N GLU A 73 10.39 11.22 12.63
CA GLU A 73 9.50 11.91 11.69
C GLU A 73 9.71 11.44 10.23
N LYS A 74 10.96 11.34 9.80
CA LYS A 74 11.32 10.89 8.44
C LYS A 74 11.44 9.36 8.38
N SER A 75 10.33 8.66 8.69
CA SER A 75 10.26 7.21 8.67
C SER A 75 8.90 6.69 8.22
N PHE A 76 8.86 5.43 7.82
CA PHE A 76 7.60 4.70 7.61
C PHE A 76 7.68 3.28 8.16
N LEU A 77 6.51 2.69 8.42
CA LEU A 77 6.35 1.32 8.85
C LEU A 77 6.06 0.42 7.65
N LEU A 78 6.81 -0.68 7.50
CA LEU A 78 6.50 -1.78 6.61
C LEU A 78 6.00 -2.97 7.43
N PHE A 79 4.73 -3.28 7.31
CA PHE A 79 4.13 -4.44 7.94
C PHE A 79 4.22 -5.64 6.99
N ALA A 80 5.05 -6.62 7.30
CA ALA A 80 5.09 -7.89 6.59
C ALA A 80 4.24 -8.94 7.31
N ASN A 81 4.58 -9.26 8.56
CA ASN A 81 3.89 -10.26 9.35
C ASN A 81 4.18 -10.11 10.86
N TRP A 82 3.21 -10.52 11.72
CA TRP A 82 3.35 -10.58 13.18
C TRP A 82 2.33 -11.54 13.77
N ASN A 83 2.63 -12.84 13.76
CA ASN A 83 1.68 -13.88 14.20
C ASN A 83 1.84 -14.25 15.68
N ARG A 84 3.06 -14.20 16.20
CA ARG A 84 3.38 -14.49 17.60
C ARG A 84 4.36 -13.44 18.09
N ASP A 85 4.41 -13.20 19.40
CA ASP A 85 5.41 -12.36 20.02
C ASP A 85 6.53 -13.19 20.69
N GLU A 86 7.47 -12.53 21.39
CA GLU A 86 8.59 -13.19 22.06
C GLU A 86 8.14 -14.22 23.11
N ASN A 87 6.96 -14.03 23.68
CA ASN A 87 6.36 -14.93 24.68
C ASN A 87 5.53 -16.06 24.03
N GLN A 88 5.63 -16.23 22.69
CA GLN A 88 4.86 -17.18 21.91
C GLN A 88 3.33 -16.95 21.95
N VAL A 89 2.90 -15.79 22.40
CA VAL A 89 1.47 -15.43 22.40
C VAL A 89 1.00 -15.22 20.97
N VAL A 90 -0.05 -15.95 20.58
CA VAL A 90 -0.68 -15.79 19.28
C VAL A 90 -1.42 -14.45 19.21
N VAL A 91 -1.08 -13.65 18.22
CA VAL A 91 -1.64 -12.32 18.06
C VAL A 91 -2.76 -12.34 17.02
N ARG A 92 -3.96 -11.94 17.41
CA ARG A 92 -5.08 -11.77 16.47
C ARG A 92 -4.83 -10.54 15.60
N ILE A 93 -4.70 -10.74 14.30
CA ILE A 93 -4.30 -9.70 13.34
C ILE A 93 -5.17 -8.44 13.43
N HIS A 94 -6.50 -8.56 13.48
CA HIS A 94 -7.38 -7.40 13.55
C HIS A 94 -7.16 -6.55 14.80
N ASN A 95 -7.00 -7.20 15.97
CA ASN A 95 -6.73 -6.48 17.22
C ASN A 95 -5.38 -5.77 17.18
N LEU A 96 -4.38 -6.40 16.56
CA LEU A 96 -3.07 -5.80 16.37
C LEU A 96 -3.14 -4.60 15.44
N LEU A 97 -3.82 -4.73 14.28
CA LEU A 97 -3.93 -3.65 13.31
C LEU A 97 -4.62 -2.42 13.91
N ASN A 98 -5.68 -2.61 14.70
CA ASN A 98 -6.31 -1.49 15.42
C ASN A 98 -5.31 -0.77 16.31
N LYS A 99 -4.56 -1.52 17.14
CA LYS A 99 -3.53 -0.92 17.99
C LYS A 99 -2.44 -0.21 17.19
N ILE A 100 -2.03 -0.76 16.04
CA ILE A 100 -1.05 -0.11 15.16
C ILE A 100 -1.61 1.19 14.58
N ILE A 101 -2.88 1.20 14.13
CA ILE A 101 -3.52 2.41 13.59
C ILE A 101 -3.57 3.53 14.63
N ASP A 102 -3.89 3.17 15.88
CA ASP A 102 -3.99 4.13 16.99
C ASP A 102 -2.62 4.63 17.47
N THR A 103 -1.59 3.79 17.32
CA THR A 103 -0.26 4.03 17.92
C THR A 103 0.74 4.58 16.88
N CYS A 104 0.64 4.17 15.62
CA CYS A 104 1.60 4.54 14.57
C CYS A 104 1.24 5.88 13.91
N PRO A 105 2.02 6.94 14.14
CA PRO A 105 1.77 8.24 13.51
C PRO A 105 2.32 8.32 12.07
N LYS A 106 3.03 7.28 11.61
CA LYS A 106 3.76 7.30 10.34
C LYS A 106 3.04 6.49 9.25
N PRO A 107 3.34 6.74 7.96
CA PRO A 107 2.78 5.95 6.87
C PRO A 107 3.05 4.46 7.04
N ILE A 108 2.03 3.65 6.76
CA ILE A 108 2.10 2.19 6.84
C ILE A 108 2.09 1.63 5.43
N PHE A 109 3.13 0.89 5.07
CA PHE A 109 3.19 0.08 3.85
C PHE A 109 3.12 -1.40 4.21
N THR A 110 2.77 -2.24 3.23
CA THR A 110 2.65 -3.68 3.50
C THR A 110 2.88 -4.53 2.25
N VAL A 111 3.22 -5.78 2.47
CA VAL A 111 3.24 -6.84 1.45
C VAL A 111 2.06 -7.80 1.58
N ASN A 112 1.16 -7.53 2.52
CA ASN A 112 0.02 -8.38 2.84
C ASN A 112 -1.29 -7.71 2.40
N GLU A 113 -2.04 -8.37 1.52
CA GLU A 113 -3.29 -7.83 0.96
C GLU A 113 -4.34 -7.51 2.03
N LYS A 114 -4.47 -8.33 3.08
CA LYS A 114 -5.42 -8.06 4.17
C LYS A 114 -5.07 -6.77 4.93
N VAL A 115 -3.78 -6.57 5.21
CA VAL A 115 -3.30 -5.35 5.88
C VAL A 115 -3.43 -4.14 4.95
N LEU A 116 -3.16 -4.33 3.65
CA LEU A 116 -3.35 -3.30 2.64
C LEU A 116 -4.80 -2.82 2.61
N ASN A 117 -5.75 -3.75 2.52
CA ASN A 117 -7.17 -3.41 2.48
C ASN A 117 -7.66 -2.79 3.79
N TYR A 118 -7.05 -3.14 4.92
CA TYR A 118 -7.47 -2.67 6.24
C TYR A 118 -6.98 -1.25 6.57
N CYS A 119 -5.66 -0.98 6.46
CA CYS A 119 -5.08 0.27 6.98
C CYS A 119 -3.86 0.81 6.23
N ALA A 120 -3.14 0.00 5.46
CA ALA A 120 -1.89 0.47 4.85
C ALA A 120 -2.14 1.48 3.72
N LEU A 121 -1.23 2.43 3.59
CA LEU A 121 -1.24 3.43 2.51
C LEU A 121 -1.01 2.79 1.15
N GLY A 122 -0.12 1.80 1.09
CA GLY A 122 0.22 1.10 -0.14
C GLY A 122 1.12 -0.10 0.09
N GLY A 123 1.46 -0.78 -0.99
CA GLY A 123 2.38 -1.93 -0.95
C GLY A 123 2.47 -2.66 -2.27
N VAL A 124 3.42 -3.58 -2.35
CA VAL A 124 3.55 -4.54 -3.44
C VAL A 124 3.00 -5.87 -2.94
N VAL A 125 1.81 -6.21 -3.39
CA VAL A 125 1.05 -7.35 -2.84
C VAL A 125 0.67 -8.34 -3.92
N ALA A 126 0.70 -9.64 -3.57
CA ALA A 126 0.06 -10.67 -4.37
C ALA A 126 -1.44 -10.67 -4.06
N GLN A 127 -2.28 -10.63 -5.10
CA GLN A 127 -3.73 -10.66 -4.94
C GLN A 127 -4.21 -12.10 -4.74
N SER A 128 -4.91 -12.35 -3.64
CA SER A 128 -5.38 -13.68 -3.25
C SER A 128 -6.33 -14.28 -4.30
N GLU A 129 -7.19 -13.48 -4.90
CA GLU A 129 -8.12 -13.91 -5.95
C GLU A 129 -7.37 -14.42 -7.19
N ARG A 130 -6.43 -13.63 -7.72
CA ARG A 130 -5.62 -14.04 -8.88
C ARG A 130 -4.78 -15.26 -8.58
N HIS A 131 -4.25 -15.34 -7.36
CA HIS A 131 -3.52 -16.54 -6.94
C HIS A 131 -4.43 -17.78 -6.94
N GLY A 132 -5.65 -17.65 -6.42
CA GLY A 132 -6.64 -18.71 -6.43
C GLY A 132 -6.98 -19.18 -7.85
N VAL A 133 -7.24 -18.26 -8.77
CA VAL A 133 -7.50 -18.55 -10.19
C VAL A 133 -6.30 -19.27 -10.84
N ALA A 134 -5.08 -18.78 -10.62
CA ALA A 134 -3.87 -19.40 -11.16
C ALA A 134 -3.66 -20.83 -10.63
N VAL A 135 -3.94 -21.07 -9.35
CA VAL A 135 -3.89 -22.41 -8.75
C VAL A 135 -4.97 -23.30 -9.36
N GLY A 136 -6.20 -22.80 -9.55
CA GLY A 136 -7.28 -23.54 -10.20
C GLY A 136 -6.90 -24.02 -11.61
N HIS A 137 -6.36 -23.12 -12.43
CA HIS A 137 -5.87 -23.47 -13.77
C HIS A 137 -4.69 -24.47 -13.75
N LEU A 138 -3.81 -24.38 -12.76
CA LEU A 138 -2.73 -25.36 -12.62
C LEU A 138 -3.28 -26.74 -12.28
N VAL A 139 -4.23 -26.84 -11.36
CA VAL A 139 -4.89 -28.09 -11.00
C VAL A 139 -5.60 -28.70 -12.22
N GLU A 140 -6.34 -27.90 -12.98
CA GLU A 140 -6.99 -28.34 -14.22
C GLU A 140 -5.97 -28.93 -15.20
N LYS A 141 -4.86 -28.26 -15.46
CA LYS A 141 -3.79 -28.75 -16.35
C LYS A 141 -3.15 -30.05 -15.87
N ILE A 142 -3.01 -30.23 -14.57
CA ILE A 142 -2.50 -31.48 -13.98
C ILE A 142 -3.51 -32.62 -14.19
N LEU A 143 -4.79 -32.38 -13.90
CA LEU A 143 -5.84 -33.39 -14.03
C LEU A 143 -6.09 -33.80 -15.48
N THR A 144 -5.91 -32.87 -16.41
CA THR A 144 -6.04 -33.17 -17.87
C THR A 144 -4.75 -33.70 -18.49
N GLY A 145 -3.69 -33.91 -17.71
CA GLY A 145 -2.41 -34.43 -18.20
C GLY A 145 -1.57 -33.46 -19.04
N VAL A 146 -1.98 -32.17 -19.10
CA VAL A 146 -1.25 -31.14 -19.86
C VAL A 146 0.06 -30.75 -19.16
N THR A 147 0.13 -30.88 -17.85
CA THR A 147 1.35 -30.60 -17.07
C THR A 147 1.56 -31.63 -15.96
N SER A 148 2.81 -31.76 -15.51
CA SER A 148 3.17 -32.71 -14.44
C SER A 148 3.05 -32.06 -13.07
N PRO A 149 2.68 -32.82 -12.00
CA PRO A 149 2.77 -32.36 -10.62
C PRO A 149 4.18 -31.89 -10.18
N SER A 150 5.21 -32.38 -10.88
CA SER A 150 6.62 -31.97 -10.66
C SER A 150 7.03 -30.69 -11.41
N SER A 151 6.10 -30.00 -12.05
CA SER A 151 6.38 -28.73 -12.73
C SER A 151 6.94 -27.68 -11.77
N PRO A 152 7.81 -26.77 -12.24
CA PRO A 152 8.37 -25.72 -11.40
C PRO A 152 7.30 -24.90 -10.67
N VAL A 153 7.59 -24.54 -9.42
CA VAL A 153 6.70 -23.72 -8.62
C VAL A 153 6.49 -22.36 -9.29
N GLN A 154 5.25 -22.06 -9.67
CA GLN A 154 4.89 -20.73 -10.17
C GLN A 154 4.80 -19.74 -9.01
N ILE A 155 5.40 -18.58 -9.18
CA ILE A 155 5.33 -17.46 -8.24
C ILE A 155 4.17 -16.59 -8.68
N SER A 156 3.33 -16.17 -7.75
CA SER A 156 2.22 -15.24 -8.04
C SER A 156 2.74 -13.88 -8.41
N ASP A 157 2.13 -13.27 -9.42
CA ASP A 157 2.36 -11.88 -9.78
C ASP A 157 1.97 -10.97 -8.62
N THR A 158 2.75 -9.91 -8.44
CA THR A 158 2.50 -8.88 -7.45
C THR A 158 2.09 -7.58 -8.12
N GLU A 159 1.27 -6.80 -7.44
CA GLU A 159 0.84 -5.48 -7.91
C GLU A 159 1.26 -4.39 -6.92
N LYS A 160 1.68 -3.26 -7.47
CA LYS A 160 1.93 -2.04 -6.71
C LYS A 160 0.62 -1.28 -6.54
N ILE A 161 0.12 -1.22 -5.33
CA ILE A 161 -1.17 -0.60 -5.02
C ILE A 161 -1.00 0.53 -4.02
N VAL A 162 -1.68 1.66 -4.25
CA VAL A 162 -1.74 2.81 -3.34
C VAL A 162 -3.20 3.24 -3.16
N TYR A 163 -3.59 3.49 -1.91
CA TYR A 163 -4.91 4.03 -1.56
C TYR A 163 -4.87 5.56 -1.55
N PHE A 164 -5.57 6.17 -2.50
CA PHE A 164 -5.59 7.62 -2.69
C PHE A 164 -6.16 8.38 -1.48
N ASP A 165 -7.23 7.87 -0.88
CA ASP A 165 -7.91 8.47 0.26
C ASP A 165 -7.04 8.51 1.52
N ARG A 166 -6.13 7.53 1.68
CA ARG A 166 -5.28 7.41 2.87
C ARG A 166 -4.09 8.34 2.89
N GLN A 167 -3.66 8.85 1.74
CA GLN A 167 -2.50 9.73 1.66
C GLN A 167 -2.69 11.05 2.44
N ARG A 168 -3.93 11.56 2.51
CA ARG A 168 -4.26 12.81 3.23
C ARG A 168 -3.89 12.75 4.71
N LYS A 169 -4.06 11.58 5.34
CA LYS A 169 -3.69 11.35 6.75
C LYS A 169 -2.21 11.69 7.02
N TYR A 170 -1.36 11.55 6.02
CA TYR A 170 0.09 11.72 6.11
C TYR A 170 0.61 12.98 5.41
N GLY A 171 -0.28 13.90 5.06
CA GLY A 171 0.08 15.16 4.38
C GLY A 171 0.58 14.97 2.94
N LEU A 172 0.32 13.82 2.33
CA LEU A 172 0.73 13.53 0.96
C LEU A 172 -0.34 14.02 -0.04
N SER A 173 0.11 14.50 -1.20
CA SER A 173 -0.75 15.03 -2.26
C SER A 173 -0.34 14.49 -3.65
N LEU A 174 0.08 13.23 -3.71
CA LEU A 174 0.44 12.59 -4.97
C LEU A 174 -0.79 12.42 -5.87
N LYS A 175 -0.61 12.63 -7.15
CA LYS A 175 -1.68 12.48 -8.16
C LYS A 175 -1.55 11.14 -8.88
N PRO A 176 -2.68 10.53 -9.31
CA PRO A 176 -2.64 9.41 -10.24
C PRO A 176 -1.80 9.75 -11.48
N GLY A 177 -0.94 8.81 -11.91
CA GLY A 177 -0.01 8.99 -13.01
C GLY A 177 1.41 9.44 -12.62
N GLN A 178 1.62 9.95 -11.41
CA GLN A 178 2.98 10.30 -10.93
C GLN A 178 3.83 9.09 -10.55
N LEU A 179 3.18 7.96 -10.27
CA LEU A 179 3.83 6.69 -9.94
C LEU A 179 3.20 5.57 -10.77
N GLU A 180 4.01 4.62 -11.18
CA GLU A 180 3.56 3.38 -11.84
C GLU A 180 2.95 2.42 -10.81
N VAL A 181 1.76 2.76 -10.31
CA VAL A 181 1.02 2.02 -9.29
C VAL A 181 -0.47 1.99 -9.65
N GLN A 182 -1.17 0.97 -9.17
CA GLN A 182 -2.63 0.94 -9.21
C GLN A 182 -3.18 1.78 -8.06
N TRP A 183 -3.84 2.87 -8.40
CA TRP A 183 -4.53 3.70 -7.44
C TRP A 183 -5.90 3.13 -7.09
N ARG A 184 -6.20 3.03 -5.79
CA ARG A 184 -7.52 2.65 -5.28
C ARG A 184 -8.17 3.80 -4.52
N ASN A 185 -9.49 3.78 -4.42
CA ASN A 185 -10.29 4.81 -3.74
C ASN A 185 -10.00 6.24 -4.24
N ILE A 186 -9.77 6.38 -5.55
CA ILE A 186 -9.74 7.71 -6.17
C ILE A 186 -11.14 8.29 -6.02
N PRO A 187 -11.31 9.47 -5.39
CA PRO A 187 -12.61 10.10 -5.33
C PRO A 187 -13.11 10.28 -6.77
N LYS A 188 -14.32 9.84 -7.04
CA LYS A 188 -15.03 10.19 -8.26
C LYS A 188 -15.35 11.67 -8.17
N GLY A 189 -14.35 12.53 -8.35
CA GLY A 189 -14.56 13.94 -8.60
C GLY A 189 -15.31 14.06 -9.91
N ILE A 190 -16.24 14.97 -9.99
CA ILE A 190 -16.72 15.46 -11.28
C ILE A 190 -15.48 16.13 -11.90
N PHE A 191 -14.69 15.38 -12.65
CA PHE A 191 -13.67 15.95 -13.52
C PHE A 191 -14.43 16.58 -14.69
N ILE A 192 -14.92 17.79 -14.46
CA ILE A 192 -15.45 18.61 -15.54
C ILE A 192 -14.26 18.89 -16.46
N SER A 193 -14.29 18.35 -17.65
CA SER A 193 -13.25 18.57 -18.65
C SER A 193 -13.16 20.07 -18.98
N PRO A 194 -12.03 20.57 -19.46
CA PRO A 194 -11.95 21.98 -19.91
C PRO A 194 -13.05 22.37 -20.89
N TYR A 195 -13.50 21.43 -21.73
CA TYR A 195 -14.61 21.63 -22.68
C TYR A 195 -15.97 21.73 -21.97
N GLU A 196 -16.22 20.94 -20.95
CA GLU A 196 -17.45 21.04 -20.13
C GLU A 196 -17.47 22.34 -19.33
N TRP A 197 -16.34 22.80 -18.77
CA TRP A 197 -16.24 24.12 -18.18
C TRP A 197 -16.54 25.23 -19.18
N ALA A 198 -16.00 25.15 -20.39
CA ALA A 198 -16.30 26.11 -21.45
C ALA A 198 -17.79 26.10 -21.80
N ALA A 199 -18.42 24.95 -21.90
CA ALA A 199 -19.86 24.82 -22.17
C ALA A 199 -20.73 25.45 -21.08
N ILE A 200 -20.35 25.22 -19.79
CA ILE A 200 -21.04 25.82 -18.63
C ILE A 200 -20.93 27.34 -18.66
N ILE A 201 -19.75 27.88 -18.95
CA ILE A 201 -19.51 29.34 -19.02
C ILE A 201 -20.31 29.95 -20.17
N ILE A 202 -20.29 29.34 -21.36
CA ILE A 202 -21.07 29.80 -22.52
C ILE A 202 -22.57 29.77 -22.21
N GLY A 203 -23.06 28.70 -21.59
CA GLY A 203 -24.46 28.60 -21.17
C GLY A 203 -24.86 29.69 -20.18
N ALA A 204 -24.03 29.99 -19.21
CA ALA A 204 -24.25 31.07 -18.23
C ALA A 204 -24.30 32.46 -18.92
N ILE A 205 -23.40 32.73 -19.87
CA ILE A 205 -23.38 33.97 -20.64
C ILE A 205 -24.67 34.12 -21.50
N MET A 206 -25.13 33.05 -22.16
CA MET A 206 -26.34 33.06 -22.91
C MET A 206 -27.59 33.33 -22.08
N ILE A 207 -27.67 32.75 -20.87
CA ILE A 207 -28.76 33.02 -19.91
C ILE A 207 -28.75 34.48 -19.49
N LEU A 208 -27.60 35.06 -19.16
CA LEU A 208 -27.48 36.46 -18.81
C LEU A 208 -27.88 37.41 -19.96
N ALA A 209 -27.45 37.10 -21.19
CA ALA A 209 -27.82 37.87 -22.37
C ALA A 209 -29.33 37.82 -22.64
N LEU A 210 -29.94 36.63 -22.47
CA LEU A 210 -31.37 36.46 -22.61
C LEU A 210 -32.15 37.27 -21.56
N MET A 211 -31.70 37.24 -20.31
CA MET A 211 -32.31 38.03 -19.23
C MET A 211 -32.21 39.53 -19.51
N ALA A 212 -31.03 40.02 -19.94
CA ALA A 212 -30.85 41.41 -20.36
C ALA A 212 -31.76 41.82 -21.53
N TYR A 213 -31.89 40.95 -22.52
CA TYR A 213 -32.80 41.19 -23.65
C TYR A 213 -34.27 41.30 -23.20
N LEU A 214 -34.71 40.37 -22.34
CA LEU A 214 -36.08 40.38 -21.84
C LEU A 214 -36.39 41.64 -20.99
N THR A 215 -35.43 42.10 -20.19
CA THR A 215 -35.59 43.36 -19.42
C THR A 215 -35.68 44.60 -20.33
N LEU A 216 -34.91 44.63 -21.43
CA LEU A 216 -34.99 45.70 -22.43
C LEU A 216 -36.30 45.69 -23.22
N MET A 217 -36.89 44.57 -23.46
CA MET A 217 -38.17 44.42 -24.18
C MET A 217 -39.38 44.79 -23.29
N TRP A 218 -39.24 44.81 -21.98
CA TRP A 218 -40.33 45.09 -21.02
C TRP A 218 -40.31 46.52 -20.46
N ASN A 219 -39.28 47.30 -20.79
CA ASN A 219 -39.23 48.74 -20.59
C ASN A 219 -39.56 49.53 -21.84
#